data_795154a4549614b95b0c6a689d72a63a
#
_entry.id   795154a4549614b95b0c6a689d72a63a
#
_cell.length_a   1.000
_cell.length_b   1.000
_cell.length_c   1.000
_cell.angle_alpha   90.00
_cell.angle_beta   90.00
_cell.angle_gamma   90.00
#
_symmetry.space_group_name_H-M   'P 1'
#
loop_
_entity.id
_entity.type
_entity.pdbx_description
1 polymer ?
#
loop_
_entity_poly.entity_id
_entity_poly.type
_entity_poly.pdbx_seq_one_letter_code
_entity_poly.pdbx_strand_id
1 'polypeptide(L)'
;MQASCWEDTPGETLPPLVGEHTADVCVVGLGGAGLAALAAARARGLSAIGVDAGQPGHGAAGRNGGFLIAGLASFHHHAVARFGRARATALYRATSAELERIATTHAGLVRRTGSLRIAADAAEREDCRAQLEAMRGDGLAAEPYDGEEGRGLLFPGDAAYDPLALCRAEARAARAAGAALFADSPIVSVTPGSVRTVHAHVACSSVVVAVDGRLELLLPALGDAVRSARLQMLATAPLPERAGGLRFPRPVYARGGYDYWQQLPDRTLALGGARDVGGEEEWTTSRATSAAVQDALDAILRERLGVTAAVTHRWAATVAFTRNGLPLLARVADGVVACGAYNGTGNLMSRLCGRSALAIALGERDEISNLIGVL
;
A
#
# COMPACT_ATOMS: atom_id res chain seq x y z
N MET A 1 -15.98 0.80 12.10
CA MET A 1 -15.17 1.38 11.02
C MET A 1 -16.10 1.56 9.82
N GLN A 2 -16.02 2.70 9.12
CA GLN A 2 -16.85 2.95 7.94
C GLN A 2 -16.39 2.06 6.77
N ALA A 3 -17.33 1.46 6.04
CA ALA A 3 -17.03 0.63 4.88
C ALA A 3 -16.43 1.46 3.73
N SER A 4 -15.51 0.88 2.98
CA SER A 4 -15.01 1.43 1.72
C SER A 4 -15.82 0.88 0.54
N CYS A 5 -15.81 1.54 -0.61
CA CYS A 5 -16.45 1.03 -1.82
C CYS A 5 -15.88 -0.32 -2.31
N TRP A 6 -14.68 -0.68 -1.88
CA TRP A 6 -14.06 -1.97 -2.18
C TRP A 6 -14.72 -3.15 -1.46
N GLU A 7 -15.45 -2.86 -0.35
CA GLU A 7 -16.13 -3.86 0.48
C GLU A 7 -17.54 -4.22 -0.02
N ASP A 8 -18.06 -3.54 -1.05
CA ASP A 8 -19.36 -3.82 -1.65
C ASP A 8 -19.44 -5.22 -2.26
N THR A 9 -18.30 -5.79 -2.64
CA THR A 9 -18.22 -7.20 -3.06
C THR A 9 -17.91 -8.07 -1.84
N PRO A 10 -18.81 -9.00 -1.47
CA PRO A 10 -18.57 -9.96 -0.39
C PRO A 10 -17.35 -10.84 -0.67
N GLY A 11 -16.64 -11.22 0.38
CA GLY A 11 -15.50 -12.14 0.31
C GLY A 11 -15.64 -13.32 1.27
N GLU A 12 -14.80 -14.32 1.08
CA GLU A 12 -14.67 -15.41 2.04
C GLU A 12 -14.15 -14.85 3.39
N THR A 13 -14.76 -15.29 4.49
CA THR A 13 -14.33 -14.95 5.86
C THR A 13 -13.40 -16.02 6.39
N LEU A 14 -12.26 -15.60 6.94
CA LEU A 14 -11.34 -16.49 7.64
C LEU A 14 -11.78 -16.67 9.09
N PRO A 15 -11.55 -17.86 9.70
CA PRO A 15 -11.88 -18.10 11.10
C PRO A 15 -10.90 -17.35 12.03
N PRO A 16 -11.29 -17.11 13.30
CA PRO A 16 -10.38 -16.64 14.33
C PRO A 16 -9.38 -17.74 14.73
N LEU A 17 -8.20 -17.31 15.20
CA LEU A 17 -7.19 -18.19 15.77
C LEU A 17 -7.55 -18.55 17.20
N VAL A 18 -7.63 -19.84 17.51
CA VAL A 18 -7.98 -20.36 18.85
C VAL A 18 -7.06 -21.52 19.23
N GLY A 19 -6.57 -21.55 20.47
CA GLY A 19 -5.77 -22.67 21.02
C GLY A 19 -4.27 -22.56 20.69
N GLU A 20 -3.59 -23.70 20.72
CA GLU A 20 -2.13 -23.83 20.55
C GLU A 20 -1.80 -24.26 19.13
N HIS A 21 -0.85 -23.59 18.51
CA HIS A 21 -0.39 -23.86 17.16
C HIS A 21 1.13 -23.87 17.08
N THR A 22 1.67 -24.53 16.07
CA THR A 22 3.10 -24.54 15.77
C THR A 22 3.32 -24.39 14.27
N ALA A 23 4.31 -23.58 13.89
CA ALA A 23 4.74 -23.40 12.50
C ALA A 23 6.22 -23.01 12.45
N ASP A 24 6.86 -23.13 11.29
CA ASP A 24 8.21 -22.57 11.09
C ASP A 24 8.16 -21.04 11.11
N VAL A 25 7.13 -20.46 10.48
CA VAL A 25 6.97 -19.01 10.34
C VAL A 25 5.57 -18.56 10.79
N CYS A 26 5.51 -17.57 11.66
CA CYS A 26 4.30 -16.83 11.95
C CYS A 26 4.37 -15.43 11.34
N VAL A 27 3.35 -15.06 10.56
CA VAL A 27 3.22 -13.75 9.93
C VAL A 27 2.06 -12.98 10.56
N VAL A 28 2.35 -11.81 11.11
CA VAL A 28 1.38 -10.91 11.72
C VAL A 28 1.01 -9.82 10.73
N GLY A 29 -0.24 -9.80 10.29
CA GLY A 29 -0.78 -8.91 9.26
C GLY A 29 -1.02 -9.64 7.93
N LEU A 30 -2.24 -9.55 7.40
CA LEU A 30 -2.67 -10.11 6.12
C LEU A 30 -2.92 -9.03 5.07
N GLY A 31 -2.04 -8.02 5.06
CA GLY A 31 -1.90 -7.05 3.96
C GLY A 31 -0.90 -7.54 2.92
N GLY A 32 -0.55 -6.67 1.94
CA GLY A 32 0.35 -7.03 0.85
C GLY A 32 1.70 -7.61 1.28
N ALA A 33 2.31 -7.08 2.36
CA ALA A 33 3.58 -7.59 2.89
C ALA A 33 3.45 -8.98 3.51
N GLY A 34 2.45 -9.15 4.38
CA GLY A 34 2.26 -10.44 5.05
C GLY A 34 1.87 -11.55 4.08
N LEU A 35 1.01 -11.28 3.12
CA LEU A 35 0.63 -12.24 2.09
C LEU A 35 1.83 -12.62 1.19
N ALA A 36 2.69 -11.66 0.85
CA ALA A 36 3.93 -11.93 0.12
C ALA A 36 4.94 -12.74 0.93
N ALA A 37 5.06 -12.48 2.24
CA ALA A 37 5.90 -13.26 3.15
C ALA A 37 5.41 -14.70 3.28
N LEU A 38 4.09 -14.90 3.44
CA LEU A 38 3.46 -16.24 3.50
C LEU A 38 3.69 -17.04 2.22
N ALA A 39 3.46 -16.42 1.06
CA ALA A 39 3.73 -17.06 -0.23
C ALA A 39 5.21 -17.45 -0.37
N ALA A 40 6.14 -16.59 0.05
CA ALA A 40 7.56 -16.85 0.02
C ALA A 40 7.98 -17.94 1.01
N ALA A 41 7.37 -18.04 2.18
CA ALA A 41 7.59 -19.11 3.14
C ALA A 41 7.12 -20.46 2.57
N ARG A 42 5.92 -20.51 1.98
CA ARG A 42 5.40 -21.73 1.35
C ARG A 42 6.23 -22.18 0.16
N ALA A 43 6.72 -21.23 -0.66
CA ALA A 43 7.62 -21.54 -1.77
C ALA A 43 8.96 -22.17 -1.32
N ARG A 44 9.37 -21.95 -0.07
CA ARG A 44 10.55 -22.58 0.57
C ARG A 44 10.21 -23.89 1.30
N GLY A 45 8.97 -24.36 1.24
CA GLY A 45 8.52 -25.57 1.94
C GLY A 45 8.29 -25.40 3.44
N LEU A 46 8.40 -24.17 3.99
CA LEU A 46 8.20 -23.90 5.40
C LEU A 46 6.71 -23.93 5.75
N SER A 47 6.35 -24.49 6.90
CA SER A 47 5.01 -24.34 7.47
C SER A 47 4.79 -22.88 7.88
N ALA A 48 3.63 -22.31 7.52
CA ALA A 48 3.38 -20.89 7.73
C ALA A 48 1.96 -20.63 8.25
N ILE A 49 1.88 -19.82 9.29
CA ILE A 49 0.63 -19.30 9.86
C ILE A 49 0.60 -17.79 9.66
N GLY A 50 -0.51 -17.27 9.11
CA GLY A 50 -0.79 -15.85 9.00
C GLY A 50 -1.95 -15.45 9.91
N VAL A 51 -1.78 -14.38 10.70
CA VAL A 51 -2.78 -13.90 11.65
C VAL A 51 -2.99 -12.39 11.47
N ASP A 52 -4.24 -11.95 11.46
CA ASP A 52 -4.60 -10.53 11.39
C ASP A 52 -5.70 -10.18 12.41
N ALA A 53 -5.74 -8.93 12.82
CA ALA A 53 -6.79 -8.37 13.67
C ALA A 53 -8.13 -8.19 12.95
N GLY A 54 -8.15 -8.32 11.63
CA GLY A 54 -9.33 -8.28 10.77
C GLY A 54 -9.18 -9.22 9.58
N GLN A 55 -10.08 -9.15 8.61
CA GLN A 55 -10.02 -9.96 7.40
C GLN A 55 -8.87 -9.52 6.46
N PRO A 56 -8.40 -10.36 5.52
CA PRO A 56 -7.32 -9.98 4.60
C PRO A 56 -7.61 -8.67 3.87
N GLY A 57 -6.64 -7.74 3.93
CA GLY A 57 -6.78 -6.42 3.34
C GLY A 57 -7.62 -5.43 4.15
N HIS A 58 -8.05 -5.76 5.36
CA HIS A 58 -8.86 -4.89 6.23
C HIS A 58 -8.18 -3.55 6.59
N GLY A 59 -6.85 -3.50 6.59
CA GLY A 59 -6.06 -2.29 6.76
C GLY A 59 -5.91 -1.47 5.47
N ALA A 60 -4.88 -0.63 5.40
CA ALA A 60 -4.59 0.22 4.25
C ALA A 60 -4.41 -0.57 2.94
N ALA A 61 -3.97 -1.82 3.01
CA ALA A 61 -3.72 -2.64 1.84
C ALA A 61 -4.96 -2.87 0.95
N GLY A 62 -6.16 -3.00 1.55
CA GLY A 62 -7.41 -3.16 0.81
C GLY A 62 -8.30 -1.92 0.80
N ARG A 63 -7.83 -0.77 1.32
CA ARG A 63 -8.64 0.44 1.52
C ARG A 63 -8.01 1.70 0.90
N ASN A 64 -7.01 1.52 0.04
CA ASN A 64 -6.28 2.60 -0.64
C ASN A 64 -6.93 2.99 -1.98
N GLY A 65 -6.27 3.90 -2.71
CA GLY A 65 -6.76 4.41 -3.99
C GLY A 65 -6.75 3.43 -5.16
N GLY A 66 -6.14 2.24 -5.00
CA GLY A 66 -6.08 1.22 -6.06
C GLY A 66 -5.13 1.56 -7.22
N PHE A 67 -3.95 2.13 -6.90
CA PHE A 67 -2.92 2.45 -7.88
C PHE A 67 -1.72 1.53 -7.73
N LEU A 68 -1.26 0.93 -8.82
CA LEU A 68 0.05 0.30 -8.91
C LEU A 68 0.99 1.30 -9.58
N ILE A 69 1.76 2.03 -8.77
CA ILE A 69 2.68 3.09 -9.20
C ILE A 69 4.09 2.66 -8.85
N ALA A 70 4.98 2.61 -9.85
CA ALA A 70 6.38 2.29 -9.65
C ALA A 70 7.16 3.45 -9.01
N GLY A 71 8.24 3.12 -8.32
CA GLY A 71 9.14 4.07 -7.67
C GLY A 71 8.74 4.40 -6.22
N LEU A 72 9.35 5.46 -5.71
CA LEU A 72 9.07 6.04 -4.39
C LEU A 72 8.01 7.13 -4.49
N ALA A 73 7.47 7.57 -3.34
CA ALA A 73 6.47 8.65 -3.29
C ALA A 73 7.00 9.99 -3.83
N SER A 74 8.28 10.28 -3.62
CA SER A 74 8.94 11.49 -4.12
C SER A 74 9.13 11.44 -5.64
N PHE A 75 9.34 12.62 -6.25
CA PHE A 75 9.81 12.70 -7.63
C PHE A 75 11.12 11.94 -7.82
N HIS A 76 11.32 11.30 -8.97
CA HIS A 76 12.51 10.47 -9.20
C HIS A 76 13.81 11.25 -9.07
N HIS A 77 13.87 12.49 -9.58
CA HIS A 77 15.07 13.35 -9.44
C HIS A 77 15.37 13.70 -7.97
N HIS A 78 14.35 13.87 -7.14
CA HIS A 78 14.53 14.05 -5.68
C HIS A 78 15.04 12.76 -5.03
N ALA A 79 14.54 11.59 -5.46
CA ALA A 79 15.06 10.31 -4.98
C ALA A 79 16.52 10.10 -5.38
N VAL A 80 16.90 10.49 -6.62
CA VAL A 80 18.29 10.47 -7.09
C VAL A 80 19.18 11.39 -6.25
N ALA A 81 18.72 12.61 -5.98
CA ALA A 81 19.47 13.57 -5.16
C ALA A 81 19.67 13.06 -3.71
N ARG A 82 18.66 12.39 -3.15
CA ARG A 82 18.67 11.94 -1.76
C ARG A 82 19.40 10.62 -1.54
N PHE A 83 19.26 9.66 -2.43
CA PHE A 83 19.72 8.28 -2.24
C PHE A 83 20.84 7.87 -3.21
N GLY A 84 21.16 8.72 -4.17
CA GLY A 84 22.06 8.38 -5.27
C GLY A 84 21.34 7.69 -6.44
N ARG A 85 21.82 7.94 -7.66
CA ARG A 85 21.21 7.44 -8.91
C ARG A 85 21.03 5.92 -8.94
N ALA A 86 22.08 5.18 -8.59
CA ALA A 86 22.06 3.72 -8.64
C ALA A 86 20.95 3.13 -7.76
N ARG A 87 20.84 3.62 -6.51
CA ARG A 87 19.84 3.16 -5.55
C ARG A 87 18.41 3.56 -5.94
N ALA A 88 18.21 4.82 -6.33
CA ALA A 88 16.89 5.32 -6.75
C ALA A 88 16.38 4.55 -7.98
N THR A 89 17.24 4.32 -8.98
CA THR A 89 16.90 3.56 -10.19
C THR A 89 16.64 2.09 -9.90
N ALA A 90 17.42 1.46 -9.01
CA ALA A 90 17.20 0.06 -8.61
C ALA A 90 15.85 -0.11 -7.89
N LEU A 91 15.49 0.79 -6.96
CA LEU A 91 14.19 0.77 -6.30
C LEU A 91 13.03 0.99 -7.28
N TYR A 92 13.18 1.89 -8.25
CA TYR A 92 12.18 2.09 -9.30
C TYR A 92 11.98 0.80 -10.12
N ARG A 93 13.07 0.18 -10.59
CA ARG A 93 13.03 -1.07 -11.37
C ARG A 93 12.46 -2.24 -10.57
N ALA A 94 12.81 -2.36 -9.28
CA ALA A 94 12.26 -3.41 -8.42
C ALA A 94 10.74 -3.29 -8.27
N THR A 95 10.23 -2.06 -8.07
CA THR A 95 8.78 -1.82 -8.00
C THR A 95 8.09 -2.02 -9.35
N SER A 96 8.72 -1.63 -10.47
CA SER A 96 8.21 -1.93 -11.82
C SER A 96 8.12 -3.44 -12.08
N ALA A 97 9.14 -4.20 -11.71
CA ALA A 97 9.14 -5.66 -11.83
C ALA A 97 8.04 -6.30 -10.94
N GLU A 98 7.82 -5.77 -9.74
CA GLU A 98 6.74 -6.24 -8.87
C GLU A 98 5.35 -5.94 -9.47
N LEU A 99 5.16 -4.78 -10.09
CA LEU A 99 3.95 -4.44 -10.81
C LEU A 99 3.68 -5.46 -11.94
N GLU A 100 4.69 -5.75 -12.75
CA GLU A 100 4.58 -6.73 -13.83
C GLU A 100 4.26 -8.14 -13.31
N ARG A 101 4.85 -8.54 -12.18
CA ARG A 101 4.54 -9.79 -11.51
C ARG A 101 3.07 -9.86 -11.10
N ILE A 102 2.55 -8.81 -10.45
CA ILE A 102 1.15 -8.73 -10.03
C ILE A 102 0.22 -8.74 -11.27
N ALA A 103 0.52 -7.92 -12.25
CA ALA A 103 -0.30 -7.79 -13.46
C ALA A 103 -0.32 -9.07 -14.30
N THR A 104 0.71 -9.89 -14.23
CA THR A 104 0.76 -11.21 -14.88
C THR A 104 0.01 -12.27 -14.06
N THR A 105 0.28 -12.33 -12.74
CA THR A 105 -0.31 -13.35 -11.86
C THR A 105 -1.81 -13.11 -11.63
N HIS A 106 -2.24 -11.86 -11.62
CA HIS A 106 -3.61 -11.42 -11.33
C HIS A 106 -4.19 -10.56 -12.47
N ALA A 107 -3.99 -10.97 -13.72
CA ALA A 107 -4.36 -10.20 -14.92
C ALA A 107 -5.83 -9.72 -14.91
N GLY A 108 -6.76 -10.50 -14.38
CA GLY A 108 -8.18 -10.13 -14.28
C GLY A 108 -8.49 -9.02 -13.25
N LEU A 109 -7.54 -8.68 -12.37
CA LEU A 109 -7.71 -7.66 -11.33
C LEU A 109 -6.96 -6.35 -11.66
N VAL A 110 -6.08 -6.35 -12.65
CA VAL A 110 -5.21 -5.21 -12.97
C VAL A 110 -5.59 -4.63 -14.32
N ARG A 111 -5.82 -3.33 -14.36
CA ARG A 111 -6.07 -2.56 -15.58
C ARG A 111 -4.81 -1.78 -15.95
N ARG A 112 -4.16 -2.15 -17.05
CA ARG A 112 -2.94 -1.48 -17.57
C ARG A 112 -3.30 -0.17 -18.26
N THR A 113 -3.60 0.84 -17.45
CA THR A 113 -4.09 2.15 -17.92
C THR A 113 -2.99 3.20 -18.01
N GLY A 114 -1.82 2.94 -17.44
CA GLY A 114 -0.90 3.99 -17.04
C GLY A 114 -1.46 4.79 -15.86
N SER A 115 -0.70 5.79 -15.39
CA SER A 115 -1.14 6.76 -14.40
C SER A 115 -0.72 8.18 -14.80
N LEU A 116 -1.36 9.19 -14.21
CA LEU A 116 -1.03 10.59 -14.46
C LEU A 116 -0.55 11.26 -13.17
N ARG A 117 0.57 11.96 -13.25
CA ARG A 117 0.97 12.95 -12.26
C ARG A 117 0.65 14.33 -12.82
N ILE A 118 -0.30 15.04 -12.22
CA ILE A 118 -0.74 16.36 -12.67
C ILE A 118 -0.18 17.43 -11.75
N ALA A 119 0.56 18.38 -12.33
CA ALA A 119 1.15 19.48 -11.61
C ALA A 119 0.07 20.48 -11.16
N ALA A 120 0.07 20.83 -9.88
CA ALA A 120 -0.86 21.80 -9.32
C ALA A 120 -0.48 23.25 -9.64
N ASP A 121 0.81 23.53 -9.76
CA ASP A 121 1.34 24.88 -9.94
C ASP A 121 2.60 24.91 -10.83
N ALA A 122 3.26 26.06 -10.88
CA ALA A 122 4.46 26.27 -11.68
C ALA A 122 5.67 25.48 -11.13
N ALA A 123 5.78 25.36 -9.81
CA ALA A 123 6.87 24.62 -9.17
C ALA A 123 6.76 23.12 -9.45
N GLU A 124 5.56 22.54 -9.31
CA GLU A 124 5.35 21.13 -9.68
C GLU A 124 5.54 20.86 -11.18
N ARG A 125 5.25 21.85 -12.05
CA ARG A 125 5.57 21.70 -13.49
C ARG A 125 7.07 21.61 -13.74
N GLU A 126 7.87 22.36 -12.97
CA GLU A 126 9.33 22.27 -13.01
C GLU A 126 9.80 20.91 -12.52
N ASP A 127 9.25 20.43 -11.39
CA ASP A 127 9.54 19.10 -10.86
C ASP A 127 9.16 17.98 -11.86
N CYS A 128 8.03 18.10 -12.53
CA CYS A 128 7.65 17.15 -13.60
C CYS A 128 8.68 17.13 -14.74
N ARG A 129 9.18 18.30 -15.14
CA ARG A 129 10.21 18.40 -16.20
C ARG A 129 11.53 17.78 -15.75
N ALA A 130 11.99 18.11 -14.54
CA ALA A 130 13.19 17.54 -13.96
C ALA A 130 13.08 16.01 -13.76
N GLN A 131 11.90 15.53 -13.33
CA GLN A 131 11.63 14.10 -13.23
C GLN A 131 11.71 13.40 -14.61
N LEU A 132 11.10 13.99 -15.64
CA LEU A 132 11.11 13.43 -16.99
C LEU A 132 12.54 13.29 -17.52
N GLU A 133 13.36 14.32 -17.33
CA GLU A 133 14.77 14.32 -17.72
C GLU A 133 15.57 13.26 -16.98
N ALA A 134 15.43 13.19 -15.64
CA ALA A 134 16.10 12.19 -14.82
C ALA A 134 15.70 10.75 -15.21
N MET A 135 14.40 10.51 -15.42
CA MET A 135 13.89 9.19 -15.82
C MET A 135 14.39 8.78 -17.20
N ARG A 136 14.41 9.70 -18.17
CA ARG A 136 14.99 9.43 -19.50
C ARG A 136 16.47 9.08 -19.42
N GLY A 137 17.24 9.82 -18.61
CA GLY A 137 18.66 9.54 -18.37
C GLY A 137 18.91 8.18 -17.70
N ASP A 138 17.93 7.64 -16.97
CA ASP A 138 17.99 6.35 -16.28
C ASP A 138 17.34 5.20 -17.07
N GLY A 139 16.81 5.48 -18.28
CA GLY A 139 16.10 4.51 -19.10
C GLY A 139 14.78 4.05 -18.48
N LEU A 140 14.10 4.93 -17.77
CA LEU A 140 12.78 4.71 -17.16
C LEU A 140 11.70 5.40 -18.00
N ALA A 141 10.54 4.71 -18.14
CA ALA A 141 9.46 5.21 -19.00
C ALA A 141 8.65 6.31 -18.31
N ALA A 142 8.60 7.49 -18.92
CA ALA A 142 7.69 8.59 -18.61
C ALA A 142 7.49 9.45 -19.85
N GLU A 143 6.32 10.02 -20.00
CA GLU A 143 5.94 10.85 -21.14
C GLU A 143 5.35 12.19 -20.65
N PRO A 144 5.55 13.29 -21.39
CA PRO A 144 4.85 14.53 -21.11
C PRO A 144 3.35 14.32 -21.30
N TYR A 145 2.55 14.95 -20.44
CA TYR A 145 1.10 14.92 -20.55
C TYR A 145 0.53 16.35 -20.56
N ASP A 146 -0.40 16.60 -21.49
CA ASP A 146 -1.23 17.80 -21.56
C ASP A 146 -2.64 17.39 -22.02
N GLY A 147 -3.59 17.31 -21.10
CA GLY A 147 -4.92 16.79 -21.36
C GLY A 147 -5.98 17.36 -20.43
N GLU A 148 -7.17 16.73 -20.41
CA GLU A 148 -8.34 17.21 -19.63
C GLU A 148 -8.06 17.33 -18.13
N GLU A 149 -7.21 16.46 -17.56
CA GLU A 149 -6.85 16.46 -16.15
C GLU A 149 -5.84 17.56 -15.80
N GLY A 150 -5.15 18.14 -16.80
CA GLY A 150 -4.15 19.17 -16.65
C GLY A 150 -2.82 18.83 -17.32
N ARG A 151 -1.74 19.48 -16.88
CA ARG A 151 -0.39 19.28 -17.38
C ARG A 151 0.47 18.52 -16.39
N GLY A 152 1.32 17.62 -16.89
CA GLY A 152 2.21 16.83 -16.05
C GLY A 152 2.89 15.69 -16.78
N LEU A 153 2.86 14.50 -16.20
CA LEU A 153 3.49 13.30 -16.73
C LEU A 153 2.50 12.12 -16.82
N LEU A 154 2.65 11.34 -17.88
CA LEU A 154 2.07 10.01 -18.03
C LEU A 154 3.16 8.96 -17.73
N PHE A 155 2.81 7.99 -16.90
CA PHE A 155 3.62 6.80 -16.63
C PHE A 155 2.94 5.58 -17.27
N PRO A 156 3.34 5.17 -18.47
CA PRO A 156 2.63 4.15 -19.24
C PRO A 156 2.70 2.75 -18.60
N GLY A 157 3.73 2.49 -17.80
CA GLY A 157 3.92 1.21 -17.09
C GLY A 157 3.04 1.02 -15.84
N ASP A 158 2.43 2.09 -15.33
CA ASP A 158 1.59 2.03 -14.14
C ASP A 158 0.21 1.42 -14.45
N ALA A 159 -0.56 1.08 -13.39
CA ALA A 159 -1.83 0.43 -13.54
C ALA A 159 -2.84 0.81 -12.43
N ALA A 160 -4.11 0.55 -12.70
CA ALA A 160 -5.20 0.61 -11.73
C ALA A 160 -5.65 -0.80 -11.33
N TYR A 161 -6.16 -0.96 -10.11
CA TYR A 161 -6.63 -2.25 -9.63
C TYR A 161 -7.65 -2.09 -8.49
N ASP A 162 -8.33 -3.19 -8.13
CA ASP A 162 -9.09 -3.29 -6.89
C ASP A 162 -8.17 -3.81 -5.77
N PRO A 163 -7.86 -2.98 -4.75
CA PRO A 163 -6.89 -3.34 -3.72
C PRO A 163 -7.38 -4.45 -2.79
N LEU A 164 -8.67 -4.51 -2.49
CA LEU A 164 -9.24 -5.54 -1.62
C LEU A 164 -9.36 -6.87 -2.36
N ALA A 165 -9.81 -6.84 -3.61
CA ALA A 165 -9.88 -8.04 -4.44
C ALA A 165 -8.50 -8.70 -4.62
N LEU A 166 -7.43 -7.89 -4.79
CA LEU A 166 -6.06 -8.41 -4.86
C LEU A 166 -5.61 -9.05 -3.55
N CYS A 167 -5.82 -8.40 -2.40
CA CYS A 167 -5.49 -9.01 -1.09
C CYS A 167 -6.23 -10.34 -0.87
N ARG A 168 -7.52 -10.39 -1.23
CA ARG A 168 -8.32 -11.61 -1.15
C ARG A 168 -7.82 -12.70 -2.09
N ALA A 169 -7.40 -12.35 -3.29
CA ALA A 169 -6.82 -13.31 -4.25
C ALA A 169 -5.48 -13.86 -3.75
N GLU A 170 -4.61 -13.01 -3.23
CA GLU A 170 -3.33 -13.42 -2.65
C GLU A 170 -3.53 -14.28 -1.39
N ALA A 171 -4.52 -13.98 -0.54
CA ALA A 171 -4.87 -14.81 0.62
C ALA A 171 -5.36 -16.21 0.20
N ARG A 172 -6.22 -16.30 -0.82
CA ARG A 172 -6.64 -17.59 -1.38
C ARG A 172 -5.46 -18.37 -1.95
N ALA A 173 -4.56 -17.70 -2.67
CA ALA A 173 -3.35 -18.35 -3.21
C ALA A 173 -2.42 -18.86 -2.11
N ALA A 174 -2.21 -18.09 -1.04
CA ALA A 174 -1.40 -18.54 0.11
C ALA A 174 -2.01 -19.77 0.80
N ARG A 175 -3.34 -19.81 0.98
CA ARG A 175 -4.05 -20.98 1.53
C ARG A 175 -3.94 -22.18 0.60
N ALA A 176 -4.13 -21.99 -0.69
CA ALA A 176 -3.98 -23.06 -1.68
C ALA A 176 -2.54 -23.65 -1.69
N ALA A 177 -1.54 -22.81 -1.40
CA ALA A 177 -0.15 -23.23 -1.21
C ALA A 177 0.11 -23.89 0.18
N GLY A 178 -0.92 -24.00 1.04
CA GLY A 178 -0.85 -24.68 2.33
C GLY A 178 -0.50 -23.78 3.52
N ALA A 179 -0.62 -22.44 3.41
CA ALA A 179 -0.56 -21.58 4.58
C ALA A 179 -1.87 -21.64 5.38
N ALA A 180 -1.80 -21.67 6.70
CA ALA A 180 -2.96 -21.51 7.57
C ALA A 180 -3.18 -20.02 7.86
N LEU A 181 -4.37 -19.49 7.53
CA LEU A 181 -4.70 -18.08 7.72
C LEU A 181 -5.85 -17.90 8.71
N PHE A 182 -5.69 -16.94 9.62
CA PHE A 182 -6.66 -16.62 10.64
C PHE A 182 -6.88 -15.09 10.68
N ALA A 183 -8.13 -14.70 10.87
CA ALA A 183 -8.54 -13.30 10.95
C ALA A 183 -9.20 -13.01 12.30
N ASP A 184 -9.62 -11.77 12.51
CA ASP A 184 -10.32 -11.32 13.72
C ASP A 184 -9.61 -11.75 15.02
N SER A 185 -8.28 -11.77 14.97
CA SER A 185 -7.38 -12.30 16.02
C SER A 185 -6.30 -11.28 16.37
N PRO A 186 -6.65 -10.20 17.09
CA PRO A 186 -5.70 -9.17 17.49
C PRO A 186 -4.52 -9.75 18.27
N ILE A 187 -3.29 -9.43 17.82
CA ILE A 187 -2.08 -9.84 18.49
C ILE A 187 -1.86 -8.98 19.75
N VAL A 188 -1.59 -9.62 20.86
CA VAL A 188 -1.30 -8.97 22.14
C VAL A 188 0.20 -8.96 22.49
N SER A 189 0.96 -9.93 21.96
CA SER A 189 2.42 -9.93 22.12
C SER A 189 3.14 -10.69 21.01
N VAL A 190 4.34 -10.22 20.69
CA VAL A 190 5.31 -10.87 19.81
C VAL A 190 6.65 -10.92 20.52
N THR A 191 7.23 -12.11 20.64
CA THR A 191 8.56 -12.35 21.22
C THR A 191 9.29 -13.40 20.36
N PRO A 192 10.60 -13.58 20.51
CA PRO A 192 11.29 -14.68 19.87
C PRO A 192 10.58 -16.02 20.11
N GLY A 193 10.25 -16.70 19.03
CA GLY A 193 9.58 -18.00 19.08
C GLY A 193 8.09 -18.00 19.43
N SER A 194 7.45 -16.83 19.65
CA SER A 194 6.08 -16.81 20.16
C SER A 194 5.27 -15.61 19.66
N VAL A 195 4.05 -15.91 19.20
CA VAL A 195 3.01 -14.91 18.89
C VAL A 195 1.75 -15.26 19.68
N ARG A 196 1.16 -14.29 20.37
CA ARG A 196 -0.02 -14.50 21.21
C ARG A 196 -1.18 -13.57 20.86
N THR A 197 -2.36 -14.14 20.86
CA THR A 197 -3.64 -13.42 20.94
C THR A 197 -4.24 -13.60 22.32
N VAL A 198 -5.44 -13.07 22.57
CA VAL A 198 -6.18 -13.34 23.82
C VAL A 198 -6.58 -14.83 23.93
N HIS A 199 -6.81 -15.50 22.79
CA HIS A 199 -7.40 -16.84 22.74
C HIS A 199 -6.48 -17.91 22.16
N ALA A 200 -5.26 -17.55 21.76
CA ALA A 200 -4.37 -18.47 21.08
C ALA A 200 -2.88 -18.14 21.28
N HIS A 201 -2.07 -19.16 21.05
CA HIS A 201 -0.61 -19.05 21.01
C HIS A 201 -0.08 -19.78 19.80
N VAL A 202 0.87 -19.16 19.10
CA VAL A 202 1.64 -19.76 18.00
C VAL A 202 3.10 -19.85 18.42
N ALA A 203 3.62 -21.06 18.57
CA ALA A 203 5.05 -21.33 18.69
C ALA A 203 5.66 -21.40 17.29
N CYS A 204 6.75 -20.66 17.03
CA CYS A 204 7.35 -20.60 15.69
C CYS A 204 8.84 -20.27 15.74
N SER A 205 9.59 -20.67 14.72
CA SER A 205 11.04 -20.36 14.63
C SER A 205 11.29 -18.92 14.22
N SER A 206 10.42 -18.34 13.37
CA SER A 206 10.56 -16.99 12.85
C SER A 206 9.22 -16.24 12.85
N VAL A 207 9.28 -14.93 13.12
CA VAL A 207 8.11 -14.04 13.10
C VAL A 207 8.36 -12.90 12.13
N VAL A 208 7.41 -12.67 11.23
CA VAL A 208 7.35 -11.47 10.38
C VAL A 208 6.19 -10.60 10.84
N VAL A 209 6.48 -9.41 11.34
CA VAL A 209 5.47 -8.40 11.70
C VAL A 209 5.27 -7.47 10.51
N ALA A 210 4.16 -7.64 9.81
CA ALA A 210 3.85 -6.99 8.52
C ALA A 210 2.63 -6.06 8.64
N VAL A 211 2.54 -5.31 9.73
CA VAL A 211 1.55 -4.26 9.95
C VAL A 211 2.18 -2.91 9.61
N ASP A 212 1.48 -2.07 8.85
CA ASP A 212 1.97 -0.77 8.39
C ASP A 212 1.58 0.34 9.39
N GLY A 213 0.45 1.00 9.17
CA GLY A 213 -0.08 1.95 10.14
C GLY A 213 -0.46 1.23 11.44
N ARG A 214 -0.01 1.76 12.59
CA ARG A 214 -0.14 1.20 13.95
C ARG A 214 0.97 0.20 14.34
N LEU A 215 2.05 0.12 13.57
CA LEU A 215 3.20 -0.74 13.90
C LEU A 215 3.77 -0.42 15.29
N GLU A 216 3.84 0.86 15.64
CA GLU A 216 4.32 1.36 16.94
C GLU A 216 3.43 0.96 18.12
N LEU A 217 2.16 0.60 17.89
CA LEU A 217 1.29 0.09 18.95
C LEU A 217 1.60 -1.36 19.31
N LEU A 218 2.02 -2.16 18.33
CA LEU A 218 2.41 -3.56 18.56
C LEU A 218 3.88 -3.68 18.96
N LEU A 219 4.72 -2.83 18.42
CA LEU A 219 6.17 -2.80 18.65
C LEU A 219 6.61 -1.40 19.10
N PRO A 220 6.40 -1.03 20.37
CA PRO A 220 6.70 0.32 20.88
C PRO A 220 8.16 0.75 20.68
N ALA A 221 9.10 -0.19 20.64
CA ALA A 221 10.51 0.08 20.35
C ALA A 221 10.76 0.73 18.97
N LEU A 222 9.79 0.66 18.05
CA LEU A 222 9.85 1.29 16.74
C LEU A 222 9.18 2.67 16.69
N GLY A 223 8.64 3.18 17.81
CA GLY A 223 7.91 4.44 17.87
C GLY A 223 8.68 5.66 17.38
N ASP A 224 10.01 5.69 17.57
CA ASP A 224 10.85 6.77 17.05
C ASP A 224 11.20 6.62 15.54
N ALA A 225 11.08 5.41 15.01
CA ALA A 225 11.41 5.10 13.63
C ALA A 225 10.23 5.33 12.67
N VAL A 226 8.99 5.21 13.17
CA VAL A 226 7.78 5.32 12.37
C VAL A 226 6.78 6.30 12.97
N ARG A 227 5.98 6.92 12.11
CA ARG A 227 4.87 7.77 12.51
C ARG A 227 3.64 7.41 11.70
N SER A 228 2.58 6.99 12.38
CA SER A 228 1.32 6.65 11.72
C SER A 228 0.53 7.90 11.33
N ALA A 229 -0.08 7.84 10.14
CA ALA A 229 -0.96 8.87 9.63
C ALA A 229 -2.26 8.28 9.12
N ARG A 230 -3.35 9.01 9.30
CA ARG A 230 -4.65 8.73 8.74
C ARG A 230 -4.73 9.27 7.31
N LEU A 231 -5.09 8.43 6.35
CA LEU A 231 -5.45 8.82 5.00
C LEU A 231 -6.95 8.60 4.80
N GLN A 232 -7.61 9.56 4.18
CA GLN A 232 -9.06 9.56 4.03
C GLN A 232 -9.47 9.56 2.56
N MET A 233 -10.61 8.94 2.30
CA MET A 233 -11.17 8.80 0.98
C MET A 233 -12.69 8.92 0.99
N LEU A 234 -13.25 9.20 -0.16
CA LEU A 234 -14.68 9.07 -0.48
C LEU A 234 -14.86 8.28 -1.79
N ALA A 235 -16.07 7.76 -2.01
CA ALA A 235 -16.49 7.27 -3.32
C ALA A 235 -17.88 7.78 -3.65
N THR A 236 -18.15 7.92 -4.95
CA THR A 236 -19.43 8.43 -5.46
C THR A 236 -20.34 7.28 -5.93
N ALA A 237 -21.60 7.58 -6.17
CA ALA A 237 -22.41 6.79 -7.09
C ALA A 237 -21.76 6.79 -8.48
N PRO A 238 -22.10 5.81 -9.36
CA PRO A 238 -21.58 5.76 -10.73
C PRO A 238 -21.76 7.09 -11.47
N LEU A 239 -20.71 7.60 -12.11
CA LEU A 239 -20.80 8.79 -12.92
C LEU A 239 -21.65 8.53 -14.18
N PRO A 240 -22.26 9.59 -14.77
CA PRO A 240 -22.96 9.45 -16.02
C PRO A 240 -22.13 8.78 -17.10
N GLU A 241 -22.81 8.03 -17.96
CA GLU A 241 -22.19 7.43 -19.13
C GLU A 241 -21.69 8.51 -20.08
N ARG A 242 -20.50 8.30 -20.65
CA ARG A 242 -19.89 9.22 -21.61
C ARG A 242 -19.55 8.46 -22.90
N ALA A 243 -19.81 9.08 -24.04
CA ALA A 243 -19.29 8.59 -25.30
C ALA A 243 -17.76 8.52 -25.22
N GLY A 244 -17.18 7.33 -25.49
CA GLY A 244 -15.73 7.12 -25.36
C GLY A 244 -15.27 6.48 -24.05
N GLY A 245 -16.19 6.12 -23.14
CA GLY A 245 -15.88 5.33 -21.93
C GLY A 245 -15.79 6.13 -20.64
N LEU A 246 -14.86 5.80 -19.78
CA LEU A 246 -14.69 6.45 -18.50
C LEU A 246 -14.23 7.90 -18.66
N ARG A 247 -14.74 8.82 -17.81
CA ARG A 247 -14.29 10.21 -17.77
C ARG A 247 -12.83 10.34 -17.31
N PHE A 248 -12.44 9.49 -16.35
CA PHE A 248 -11.08 9.41 -15.84
C PHE A 248 -10.53 8.00 -16.11
N PRO A 249 -10.02 7.74 -17.33
CA PRO A 249 -9.61 6.38 -17.73
C PRO A 249 -8.33 5.90 -17.03
N ARG A 250 -7.58 6.82 -16.41
CA ARG A 250 -6.33 6.55 -15.69
C ARG A 250 -6.41 7.00 -14.24
N PRO A 251 -5.71 6.34 -13.33
CA PRO A 251 -5.43 6.88 -12.00
C PRO A 251 -4.68 8.21 -12.12
N VAL A 252 -5.06 9.18 -11.31
CA VAL A 252 -4.44 10.51 -11.27
C VAL A 252 -3.99 10.81 -9.86
N TYR A 253 -2.81 11.40 -9.70
CA TYR A 253 -2.36 12.01 -8.47
C TYR A 253 -1.76 13.39 -8.75
N ALA A 254 -1.98 14.32 -7.84
CA ALA A 254 -1.66 15.74 -7.96
C ALA A 254 -1.28 16.33 -6.60
N ARG A 255 -0.83 17.57 -6.58
CA ARG A 255 -0.37 18.28 -5.36
C ARG A 255 0.62 17.45 -4.54
N GLY A 256 1.71 16.99 -5.17
CA GLY A 256 2.69 16.13 -4.50
C GLY A 256 2.16 14.79 -4.01
N GLY A 257 1.01 14.33 -4.50
CA GLY A 257 0.33 13.11 -4.05
C GLY A 257 -0.69 13.34 -2.93
N TYR A 258 -0.98 14.61 -2.58
CA TYR A 258 -2.03 14.95 -1.62
C TYR A 258 -3.44 14.84 -2.18
N ASP A 259 -3.63 14.80 -3.51
CA ASP A 259 -4.90 14.54 -4.16
C ASP A 259 -4.73 13.37 -5.12
N TYR A 260 -5.62 12.38 -5.05
CA TYR A 260 -5.55 11.22 -5.94
C TYR A 260 -6.94 10.64 -6.19
N TRP A 261 -7.18 10.19 -7.42
CA TRP A 261 -8.46 9.59 -7.80
C TRP A 261 -8.33 8.58 -8.91
N GLN A 262 -9.26 7.63 -8.94
CA GLN A 262 -9.49 6.76 -10.08
C GLN A 262 -10.99 6.55 -10.30
N GLN A 263 -11.39 6.37 -11.54
CA GLN A 263 -12.71 5.90 -11.89
C GLN A 263 -12.67 4.39 -12.13
N LEU A 264 -13.58 3.69 -11.43
CA LEU A 264 -13.73 2.25 -11.51
C LEU A 264 -14.50 1.83 -12.78
N PRO A 265 -14.45 0.54 -13.18
CA PRO A 265 -15.18 0.06 -14.36
C PRO A 265 -16.69 0.25 -14.28
N ASP A 266 -17.28 0.23 -13.08
CA ASP A 266 -18.69 0.51 -12.80
C ASP A 266 -19.03 2.01 -12.81
N ARG A 267 -18.06 2.85 -13.15
CA ARG A 267 -18.10 4.32 -13.18
C ARG A 267 -18.08 5.01 -11.82
N THR A 268 -18.00 4.31 -10.73
CA THR A 268 -17.75 4.87 -9.39
C THR A 268 -16.42 5.64 -9.41
N LEU A 269 -16.38 6.84 -8.83
CA LEU A 269 -15.15 7.60 -8.63
C LEU A 269 -14.69 7.44 -7.18
N ALA A 270 -13.51 6.85 -6.99
CA ALA A 270 -12.81 6.82 -5.72
C ALA A 270 -11.82 7.98 -5.65
N LEU A 271 -11.96 8.87 -4.65
CA LEU A 271 -11.16 10.07 -4.44
C LEU A 271 -10.57 10.05 -3.03
N GLY A 272 -9.30 10.31 -2.90
CA GLY A 272 -8.61 10.46 -1.63
C GLY A 272 -7.65 11.64 -1.61
N GLY A 273 -7.20 12.00 -0.41
CA GLY A 273 -6.20 13.06 -0.28
C GLY A 273 -6.48 14.06 0.83
N ALA A 274 -6.12 15.33 0.57
CA ALA A 274 -6.32 16.49 1.46
C ALA A 274 -5.81 16.30 2.90
N ARG A 275 -4.86 15.37 3.14
CA ARG A 275 -4.32 15.13 4.48
C ARG A 275 -3.65 16.37 5.08
N ASP A 276 -3.04 17.19 4.25
CA ASP A 276 -2.42 18.47 4.62
C ASP A 276 -3.40 19.44 5.25
N VAL A 277 -4.68 19.44 4.85
CA VAL A 277 -5.74 20.29 5.40
C VAL A 277 -6.04 19.90 6.86
N GLY A 278 -5.99 18.63 7.21
CA GLY A 278 -6.17 18.15 8.59
C GLY A 278 -4.95 18.36 9.49
N GLY A 279 -3.78 18.69 8.91
CA GLY A 279 -2.57 19.03 9.65
C GLY A 279 -2.10 17.93 10.63
N GLU A 280 -1.80 18.35 11.87
CA GLU A 280 -1.29 17.43 12.91
C GLU A 280 -2.32 16.41 13.38
N GLU A 281 -3.62 16.67 13.25
CA GLU A 281 -4.67 15.72 13.63
C GLU A 281 -4.69 14.45 12.76
N GLU A 282 -4.12 14.52 11.55
CA GLU A 282 -4.00 13.37 10.66
C GLU A 282 -2.80 12.46 11.02
N TRP A 283 -1.91 12.89 11.90
CA TRP A 283 -0.86 12.04 12.48
C TRP A 283 -1.44 11.24 13.66
N THR A 284 -2.18 10.20 13.34
CA THR A 284 -2.92 9.40 14.31
C THR A 284 -3.09 7.97 13.83
N THR A 285 -3.35 7.07 14.78
CA THR A 285 -3.74 5.67 14.51
C THR A 285 -5.24 5.48 14.41
N SER A 286 -6.03 6.56 14.52
CA SER A 286 -7.50 6.53 14.36
C SER A 286 -7.90 6.18 12.94
N ARG A 287 -8.96 5.41 12.78
CA ARG A 287 -9.58 5.07 11.49
C ARG A 287 -10.92 5.78 11.27
N ALA A 288 -11.27 6.75 12.12
CA ALA A 288 -12.43 7.60 11.91
C ALA A 288 -12.11 8.73 10.93
N THR A 289 -13.05 9.11 10.08
CA THR A 289 -12.89 10.28 9.22
C THR A 289 -12.97 11.57 10.05
N SER A 290 -12.36 12.67 9.57
CA SER A 290 -12.46 14.01 10.14
C SER A 290 -13.25 14.93 9.20
N ALA A 291 -14.01 15.86 9.76
CA ALA A 291 -14.82 16.80 8.96
C ALA A 291 -13.94 17.64 8.03
N ALA A 292 -12.84 18.21 8.55
CA ALA A 292 -11.96 19.08 7.77
C ALA A 292 -11.44 18.43 6.48
N VAL A 293 -10.98 17.17 6.55
CA VAL A 293 -10.48 16.45 5.37
C VAL A 293 -11.65 16.04 4.46
N GLN A 294 -12.78 15.61 5.02
CA GLN A 294 -13.94 15.22 4.20
C GLN A 294 -14.55 16.41 3.46
N ASP A 295 -14.63 17.60 4.07
CA ASP A 295 -15.09 18.83 3.43
C ASP A 295 -14.12 19.25 2.31
N ALA A 296 -12.82 19.12 2.52
CA ALA A 296 -11.82 19.38 1.49
C ALA A 296 -11.93 18.38 0.31
N LEU A 297 -12.19 17.11 0.58
CA LEU A 297 -12.45 16.11 -0.47
C LEU A 297 -13.73 16.43 -1.25
N ASP A 298 -14.78 16.92 -0.58
CA ASP A 298 -15.99 17.38 -1.25
C ASP A 298 -15.72 18.61 -2.15
N ALA A 299 -14.90 19.55 -1.71
CA ALA A 299 -14.49 20.69 -2.52
C ALA A 299 -13.69 20.24 -3.76
N ILE A 300 -12.71 19.33 -3.59
CA ILE A 300 -11.98 18.74 -4.73
C ILE A 300 -12.95 18.08 -5.71
N LEU A 301 -13.88 17.27 -5.20
CA LEU A 301 -14.87 16.55 -6.02
C LEU A 301 -15.75 17.52 -6.83
N ARG A 302 -16.29 18.57 -6.18
CA ARG A 302 -17.25 19.51 -6.79
C ARG A 302 -16.58 20.57 -7.64
N GLU A 303 -15.58 21.24 -7.08
CA GLU A 303 -15.02 22.47 -7.66
C GLU A 303 -13.91 22.12 -8.67
N ARG A 304 -13.00 21.20 -8.31
CA ARG A 304 -11.88 20.86 -9.18
C ARG A 304 -12.27 19.83 -10.24
N LEU A 305 -12.95 18.74 -9.83
CA LEU A 305 -13.32 17.67 -10.76
C LEU A 305 -14.69 17.89 -11.42
N GLY A 306 -15.50 18.83 -10.96
CA GLY A 306 -16.83 19.12 -11.52
C GLY A 306 -17.77 17.91 -11.45
N VAL A 307 -17.63 17.06 -10.44
CA VAL A 307 -18.43 15.83 -10.26
C VAL A 307 -19.59 16.13 -9.31
N THR A 308 -20.83 15.96 -9.79
CA THR A 308 -22.05 16.21 -9.03
C THR A 308 -22.72 14.94 -8.48
N ALA A 309 -22.21 13.75 -8.82
CA ALA A 309 -22.72 12.48 -8.31
C ALA A 309 -22.72 12.43 -6.78
N ALA A 310 -23.70 11.76 -6.19
CA ALA A 310 -23.80 11.62 -4.73
C ALA A 310 -22.60 10.84 -4.16
N VAL A 311 -22.10 11.25 -3.00
CA VAL A 311 -21.09 10.50 -2.26
C VAL A 311 -21.80 9.35 -1.54
N THR A 312 -21.36 8.12 -1.79
CA THR A 312 -21.93 6.90 -1.22
C THR A 312 -21.11 6.33 -0.07
N HIS A 313 -19.79 6.51 -0.12
CA HIS A 313 -18.86 6.01 0.90
C HIS A 313 -17.89 7.08 1.36
N ARG A 314 -17.53 7.02 2.65
CA ARG A 314 -16.45 7.79 3.26
C ARG A 314 -15.69 6.89 4.20
N TRP A 315 -14.37 6.82 4.08
CA TRP A 315 -13.58 5.96 4.94
C TRP A 315 -12.20 6.51 5.20
N ALA A 316 -11.51 5.91 6.16
CA ALA A 316 -10.13 6.19 6.46
C ALA A 316 -9.35 4.88 6.66
N ALA A 317 -8.06 4.96 6.44
CA ALA A 317 -7.09 3.93 6.78
C ALA A 317 -5.83 4.58 7.35
N THR A 318 -5.07 3.82 8.13
CA THR A 318 -3.79 4.29 8.68
C THR A 318 -2.63 3.69 7.91
N VAL A 319 -1.68 4.53 7.56
CA VAL A 319 -0.38 4.17 6.97
C VAL A 319 0.73 4.70 7.86
N ALA A 320 1.95 4.20 7.71
CA ALA A 320 3.08 4.74 8.45
C ALA A 320 4.12 5.38 7.52
N PHE A 321 4.84 6.32 8.09
CA PHE A 321 5.92 7.07 7.45
C PHE A 321 7.20 6.93 8.26
N THR A 322 8.34 6.95 7.56
CA THR A 322 9.68 7.08 8.14
C THR A 322 10.24 8.47 7.88
N ARG A 323 11.17 8.91 8.70
CA ARG A 323 11.85 10.20 8.48
C ARG A 323 12.74 10.21 7.24
N ASN A 324 13.29 9.06 6.85
CA ASN A 324 14.18 8.95 5.71
C ASN A 324 13.47 8.72 4.36
N GLY A 325 12.13 8.51 4.36
CA GLY A 325 11.33 8.29 3.15
C GLY A 325 11.51 6.92 2.49
N LEU A 326 12.29 6.00 3.09
CA LEU A 326 12.38 4.60 2.69
C LEU A 326 11.49 3.75 3.60
N PRO A 327 10.99 2.60 3.13
CA PRO A 327 10.28 1.66 3.99
C PRO A 327 11.11 1.22 5.18
N LEU A 328 10.42 0.79 6.23
CA LEU A 328 11.07 0.15 7.38
C LEU A 328 11.26 -1.34 7.12
N LEU A 329 12.49 -1.81 7.31
CA LEU A 329 12.84 -3.20 7.59
C LEU A 329 13.64 -3.18 8.90
N ALA A 330 13.19 -3.87 9.94
CA ALA A 330 13.83 -3.83 11.25
C ALA A 330 13.90 -5.23 11.87
N ARG A 331 15.09 -5.61 12.36
CA ARG A 331 15.27 -6.77 13.23
C ARG A 331 14.92 -6.35 14.65
N VAL A 332 13.76 -6.73 15.14
CA VAL A 332 13.24 -6.34 16.45
C VAL A 332 13.86 -7.19 17.57
N ALA A 333 14.05 -8.46 17.28
CA ALA A 333 14.68 -9.45 18.17
C ALA A 333 15.16 -10.64 17.32
N ASP A 334 15.77 -11.62 17.98
CA ASP A 334 16.21 -12.84 17.32
C ASP A 334 15.02 -13.57 16.68
N GLY A 335 15.09 -13.84 15.37
CA GLY A 335 13.98 -14.43 14.60
C GLY A 335 12.73 -13.54 14.44
N VAL A 336 12.74 -12.28 14.90
CA VAL A 336 11.59 -11.36 14.78
C VAL A 336 11.96 -10.16 13.91
N VAL A 337 11.30 -10.04 12.77
CA VAL A 337 11.52 -8.95 11.80
C VAL A 337 10.23 -8.20 11.51
N ALA A 338 10.29 -6.88 11.58
CA ALA A 338 9.18 -6.00 11.22
C ALA A 338 9.40 -5.36 9.84
N CYS A 339 8.32 -5.18 9.09
CA CYS A 339 8.30 -4.36 7.89
C CYS A 339 7.03 -3.48 7.84
N GLY A 340 7.17 -2.26 7.32
CA GLY A 340 6.08 -1.28 7.27
C GLY A 340 6.57 0.09 6.84
N ALA A 341 5.79 1.12 7.17
CA ALA A 341 6.08 2.52 6.91
C ALA A 341 6.49 2.79 5.46
N TYR A 342 5.62 2.38 4.53
CA TYR A 342 5.90 2.44 3.09
C TYR A 342 5.75 3.84 2.50
N ASN A 343 5.55 4.89 3.33
CA ASN A 343 5.50 6.30 2.92
C ASN A 343 4.47 6.58 1.81
N GLY A 344 3.33 5.87 1.82
CA GLY A 344 2.27 6.02 0.81
C GLY A 344 2.43 5.15 -0.45
N THR A 345 3.57 4.45 -0.64
CA THR A 345 3.82 3.58 -1.81
C THR A 345 3.63 2.09 -1.53
N GLY A 346 2.80 1.76 -0.54
CA GLY A 346 2.66 0.40 -0.02
C GLY A 346 2.18 -0.66 -1.01
N ASN A 347 1.51 -0.28 -2.10
CA ASN A 347 0.90 -1.25 -3.01
C ASN A 347 1.91 -2.21 -3.68
N LEU A 348 3.08 -1.73 -4.02
CA LEU A 348 4.18 -2.53 -4.58
C LEU A 348 5.25 -2.80 -3.53
N MET A 349 5.66 -1.75 -2.83
CA MET A 349 6.78 -1.81 -1.89
C MET A 349 6.52 -2.78 -0.73
N SER A 350 5.28 -2.89 -0.25
CA SER A 350 4.95 -3.83 0.82
C SER A 350 5.28 -5.28 0.48
N ARG A 351 5.00 -5.70 -0.76
CA ARG A 351 5.26 -7.07 -1.20
C ARG A 351 6.74 -7.36 -1.30
N LEU A 352 7.52 -6.41 -1.78
CA LEU A 352 8.99 -6.49 -1.78
C LEU A 352 9.51 -6.62 -0.34
N CYS A 353 9.08 -5.71 0.55
CA CYS A 353 9.50 -5.72 1.95
C CYS A 353 9.04 -6.97 2.72
N GLY A 354 7.87 -7.51 2.42
CA GLY A 354 7.38 -8.74 3.06
C GLY A 354 8.27 -9.95 2.75
N ARG A 355 8.68 -10.11 1.49
CA ARG A 355 9.64 -11.17 1.11
C ARG A 355 11.01 -10.95 1.75
N SER A 356 11.49 -9.71 1.77
CA SER A 356 12.76 -9.36 2.41
C SER A 356 12.72 -9.56 3.93
N ALA A 357 11.61 -9.21 4.59
CA ALA A 357 11.45 -9.43 6.02
C ALA A 357 11.51 -10.92 6.38
N LEU A 358 10.91 -11.78 5.55
CA LEU A 358 11.05 -13.22 5.71
C LEU A 358 12.52 -13.66 5.52
N ALA A 359 13.20 -13.21 4.47
CA ALA A 359 14.60 -13.55 4.23
C ALA A 359 15.47 -13.16 5.43
N ILE A 360 15.30 -11.95 5.95
CA ILE A 360 16.03 -11.46 7.14
C ILE A 360 15.71 -12.32 8.37
N ALA A 361 14.44 -12.71 8.58
CA ALA A 361 14.04 -13.57 9.71
C ALA A 361 14.68 -14.96 9.64
N LEU A 362 14.95 -15.44 8.43
CA LEU A 362 15.67 -16.69 8.18
C LEU A 362 17.21 -16.55 8.17
N GLY A 363 17.73 -15.34 8.49
CA GLY A 363 19.17 -15.09 8.52
C GLY A 363 19.79 -14.75 7.16
N GLU A 364 18.98 -14.53 6.13
CA GLU A 364 19.39 -14.20 4.77
C GLU A 364 19.36 -12.67 4.53
N ARG A 365 19.96 -12.23 3.42
CA ARG A 365 19.81 -10.89 2.87
C ARG A 365 19.50 -11.00 1.38
N ASP A 366 18.71 -10.05 0.89
CA ASP A 366 18.36 -9.93 -0.53
C ASP A 366 18.65 -8.52 -1.05
N GLU A 367 18.43 -8.31 -2.33
CA GLU A 367 18.65 -7.01 -2.98
C GLU A 367 17.83 -5.89 -2.31
N ILE A 368 16.58 -6.15 -1.98
CA ILE A 368 15.69 -5.15 -1.38
C ILE A 368 16.14 -4.75 0.01
N SER A 369 16.55 -5.72 0.84
CA SER A 369 17.10 -5.43 2.17
C SER A 369 18.40 -4.62 2.11
N ASN A 370 19.22 -4.83 1.06
CA ASN A 370 20.41 -4.01 0.82
C ASN A 370 20.07 -2.60 0.33
N LEU A 371 19.05 -2.47 -0.54
CA LEU A 371 18.58 -1.18 -1.06
C LEU A 371 17.85 -0.33 0.00
N ILE A 372 17.10 -0.93 0.90
CA ILE A 372 16.34 -0.21 1.94
C ILE A 372 17.22 0.04 3.18
N GLY A 373 18.05 -0.93 3.54
CA GLY A 373 18.75 -1.01 4.81
C GLY A 373 17.88 -1.69 5.87
N VAL A 374 18.51 -2.30 6.86
CA VAL A 374 17.88 -3.00 7.99
C VAL A 374 18.29 -2.32 9.28
N LEU A 375 17.30 -1.89 10.10
CA LEU A 375 17.50 -1.39 11.46
C LEU A 375 17.77 -2.53 12.43
#